data_289f7adba91edefa7dd4f73e89b34522
#
_entry.id   289f7adba91edefa7dd4f73e89b34522
#
_cell.length_a   1.000
_cell.length_b   1.000
_cell.length_c   1.000
_cell.angle_alpha   90.00
_cell.angle_beta   90.00
_cell.angle_gamma   90.00
#
_symmetry.space_group_name_H-M   'P 1'
#
loop_
_entity.id
_entity.type
_entity.pdbx_description
1 polymer ?
#
loop_
_entity_poly.entity_id
_entity_poly.type
_entity_poly.pdbx_seq_one_letter_code
_entity_poly.pdbx_strand_id
1 'polypeptide(L)'
;MAVSELVIDEDERLPLILGFQKVADATNQLTRFVEYGKGIKVFDTDGREYIEATSSFYVTALGYQNDELIDAIEKQYRELPFFVSALNRTSKSSLDLAERLVDILPVDNAHILFASTGSEAIDFLIKMLRFGAVARGVPQRRTIIGRHGSYHGGTLASASLTGGHHEEFGLPIEGFRHVAQPDFHGDREPGQTSAEYTESLSLELRKLIEREPEDSVAAFFAEPISFSAGFKVPPSEYFPAISSVLDEYSIDFVADEVVTGFGRTGAPFGSDTFALKPKHVTVAKAITSGYFPLSAIAIGKQLYRDLEVGSERFGVLAHAGTFSAHPVGAAAALKVLEIIERDNLIEHASAMGKIFAERLERISDHPLVGEIRHCGLGASVDFLRRDANDIPVNEDADDKSLAVYAALLERGVVGRPAGRSLVLAPPLIVQANEIDEICTRLELALDDVLKDRK
;
A
#
# COMPACT_ATOMS: atom_id res chain seq x y z
N MET A 1 1.10 -30.91 -12.07
CA MET A 1 2.37 -31.59 -12.40
C MET A 1 3.32 -31.35 -11.24
N ALA A 2 3.85 -32.41 -10.63
CA ALA A 2 4.87 -32.29 -9.60
C ALA A 2 6.05 -31.52 -10.19
N VAL A 3 6.43 -30.42 -9.57
CA VAL A 3 7.69 -29.74 -9.86
C VAL A 3 8.76 -30.76 -9.53
N SER A 4 9.34 -31.40 -10.57
CA SER A 4 10.53 -32.21 -10.39
C SER A 4 11.54 -31.34 -9.65
N GLU A 5 12.16 -31.87 -8.59
CA GLU A 5 13.27 -31.23 -7.91
C GLU A 5 14.33 -30.90 -8.96
N LEU A 6 14.31 -29.70 -9.49
CA LEU A 6 15.41 -29.14 -10.27
C LEU A 6 16.58 -29.05 -9.30
N VAL A 7 17.56 -29.95 -9.47
CA VAL A 7 18.87 -29.82 -8.83
C VAL A 7 19.51 -28.59 -9.49
N ILE A 8 19.30 -27.42 -8.89
CA ILE A 8 19.91 -26.18 -9.34
C ILE A 8 21.37 -26.20 -8.93
N ASP A 9 22.27 -26.07 -9.90
CA ASP A 9 23.70 -25.94 -9.66
C ASP A 9 23.96 -24.72 -8.76
N GLU A 10 24.78 -24.84 -7.73
CA GLU A 10 25.09 -23.73 -6.82
C GLU A 10 25.67 -22.52 -7.56
N ASP A 11 26.36 -22.74 -8.67
CA ASP A 11 26.94 -21.68 -9.53
C ASP A 11 25.89 -20.88 -10.34
N GLU A 12 24.64 -21.35 -10.44
CA GLU A 12 23.55 -20.65 -11.13
C GLU A 12 22.72 -19.72 -10.21
N ARG A 13 22.96 -19.74 -8.90
CA ARG A 13 22.24 -18.92 -7.93
C ARG A 13 22.65 -17.47 -8.01
N LEU A 14 21.67 -16.57 -7.90
CA LEU A 14 21.95 -15.14 -7.82
C LEU A 14 22.59 -14.78 -6.46
N PRO A 15 23.55 -13.84 -6.43
CA PRO A 15 24.09 -13.29 -5.19
C PRO A 15 23.09 -12.35 -4.48
N LEU A 16 21.87 -12.20 -5.02
CA LEU A 16 20.81 -11.32 -4.55
C LEU A 16 19.66 -12.14 -3.96
N ILE A 17 19.25 -11.83 -2.73
CA ILE A 17 18.08 -12.43 -2.11
C ILE A 17 16.85 -11.62 -2.55
N LEU A 18 15.94 -12.25 -3.29
CA LEU A 18 14.67 -11.67 -3.69
C LEU A 18 13.57 -12.02 -2.67
N GLY A 19 12.75 -11.03 -2.31
CA GLY A 19 11.65 -11.22 -1.38
C GLY A 19 10.40 -11.82 -2.03
N PHE A 20 9.46 -12.31 -1.21
CA PHE A 20 8.15 -12.86 -1.61
C PHE A 20 8.21 -14.07 -2.56
N GLN A 21 9.27 -14.84 -2.52
CA GLN A 21 9.46 -16.09 -3.27
C GLN A 21 10.35 -17.06 -2.49
N LYS A 22 10.43 -18.31 -2.95
CA LYS A 22 11.43 -19.24 -2.42
C LYS A 22 12.82 -18.75 -2.80
N VAL A 23 13.73 -18.68 -1.85
CA VAL A 23 15.11 -18.19 -2.07
C VAL A 23 15.82 -18.99 -3.17
N ALA A 24 15.54 -20.30 -3.24
CA ALA A 24 16.12 -21.19 -4.26
C ALA A 24 15.66 -20.87 -5.70
N ASP A 25 14.54 -20.17 -5.88
CA ASP A 25 14.01 -19.81 -7.20
C ASP A 25 14.72 -18.58 -7.80
N ALA A 26 15.59 -17.89 -7.04
CA ALA A 26 16.40 -16.78 -7.52
C ALA A 26 17.60 -17.27 -8.32
N THR A 27 17.40 -17.61 -9.59
CA THR A 27 18.41 -18.14 -10.51
C THR A 27 18.46 -17.33 -11.82
N ASN A 28 19.55 -17.45 -12.55
CA ASN A 28 19.68 -16.83 -13.87
C ASN A 28 18.62 -17.33 -14.89
N GLN A 29 18.11 -18.56 -14.72
CA GLN A 29 17.13 -19.16 -15.63
C GLN A 29 15.69 -18.71 -15.34
N LEU A 30 15.35 -18.50 -14.06
CA LEU A 30 13.99 -18.18 -13.62
C LEU A 30 13.76 -16.68 -13.41
N THR A 31 14.82 -15.91 -13.16
CA THR A 31 14.73 -14.48 -12.88
C THR A 31 14.74 -13.67 -14.18
N ARG A 32 13.75 -12.79 -14.35
CA ARG A 32 13.71 -11.83 -15.45
C ARG A 32 14.39 -10.53 -15.02
N PHE A 33 15.39 -10.10 -15.77
CA PHE A 33 16.15 -8.89 -15.47
C PHE A 33 15.59 -7.71 -16.25
N VAL A 34 14.98 -6.76 -15.57
CA VAL A 34 14.50 -5.51 -16.16
C VAL A 34 15.68 -4.56 -16.32
N GLU A 35 15.91 -4.05 -17.54
CA GLU A 35 17.05 -3.19 -17.87
C GLU A 35 16.67 -1.71 -17.88
N TYR A 36 15.52 -1.36 -18.49
CA TYR A 36 15.05 0.04 -18.51
C TYR A 36 13.51 0.11 -18.56
N GLY A 37 12.98 1.33 -18.37
CA GLY A 37 11.54 1.60 -18.47
C GLY A 37 11.26 2.87 -19.23
N LYS A 38 10.09 2.97 -19.87
CA LYS A 38 9.61 4.18 -20.56
C LYS A 38 8.10 4.29 -20.51
N GLY A 39 7.57 5.42 -20.06
CA GLY A 39 6.13 5.59 -19.85
C GLY A 39 5.63 4.54 -18.86
N ILE A 40 4.66 3.71 -19.26
CA ILE A 40 4.14 2.62 -18.40
C ILE A 40 4.78 1.26 -18.71
N LYS A 41 5.84 1.22 -19.51
CA LYS A 41 6.45 -0.01 -19.99
C LYS A 41 7.82 -0.24 -19.39
N VAL A 42 8.18 -1.51 -19.21
CA VAL A 42 9.53 -1.96 -18.85
C VAL A 42 10.04 -2.95 -19.88
N PHE A 43 11.36 -3.04 -20.02
CA PHE A 43 12.05 -3.88 -20.99
C PHE A 43 13.09 -4.73 -20.26
N ASP A 44 13.10 -6.03 -20.58
CA ASP A 44 14.09 -6.94 -20.01
C ASP A 44 15.38 -6.94 -20.85
N THR A 45 16.39 -7.66 -20.37
CA THR A 45 17.72 -7.79 -21.01
C THR A 45 17.65 -8.48 -22.37
N ASP A 46 16.58 -9.20 -22.69
CA ASP A 46 16.34 -9.83 -23.99
C ASP A 46 15.60 -8.89 -24.95
N GLY A 47 15.27 -7.67 -24.50
CA GLY A 47 14.55 -6.65 -25.27
C GLY A 47 13.04 -6.88 -25.33
N ARG A 48 12.49 -7.80 -24.54
CA ARG A 48 11.06 -8.02 -24.46
C ARG A 48 10.36 -6.90 -23.69
N GLU A 49 9.28 -6.40 -24.25
CA GLU A 49 8.45 -5.35 -23.68
C GLU A 49 7.39 -5.93 -22.76
N TYR A 50 7.16 -5.25 -21.61
CA TYR A 50 6.06 -5.52 -20.70
C TYR A 50 5.34 -4.22 -20.34
N ILE A 51 4.00 -4.23 -20.35
CA ILE A 51 3.20 -3.19 -19.71
C ILE A 51 3.23 -3.44 -18.21
N GLU A 52 3.75 -2.49 -17.44
CA GLU A 52 3.83 -2.60 -15.99
C GLU A 52 2.50 -2.14 -15.36
N ALA A 53 1.54 -3.07 -15.28
CA ALA A 53 0.19 -2.80 -14.82
C ALA A 53 0.02 -2.87 -13.30
N THR A 54 1.13 -2.78 -12.53
CA THR A 54 1.11 -2.69 -11.06
C THR A 54 1.86 -1.46 -10.52
N SER A 55 2.37 -0.59 -11.40
CA SER A 55 3.21 0.56 -11.02
C SER A 55 4.38 0.12 -10.12
N SER A 56 5.01 -1.04 -10.40
CA SER A 56 6.12 -1.59 -9.59
C SER A 56 5.78 -1.64 -8.08
N PHE A 57 4.80 -2.45 -7.71
CA PHE A 57 4.21 -2.47 -6.36
C PHE A 57 3.59 -1.12 -5.94
N TYR A 58 2.88 -0.47 -6.87
CA TYR A 58 2.09 0.75 -6.64
C TYR A 58 2.95 2.01 -6.41
N VAL A 59 4.20 2.03 -6.90
CA VAL A 59 5.20 3.08 -6.66
C VAL A 59 5.26 4.09 -7.79
N THR A 60 5.41 3.64 -9.05
CA THR A 60 5.73 4.48 -10.22
C THR A 60 4.50 5.20 -10.77
N ALA A 61 3.97 6.16 -9.99
CA ALA A 61 2.75 6.90 -10.35
C ALA A 61 2.89 7.68 -11.68
N LEU A 62 4.06 8.26 -11.94
CA LEU A 62 4.38 9.00 -13.17
C LEU A 62 5.08 8.12 -14.22
N GLY A 63 5.11 6.80 -14.03
CA GLY A 63 5.83 5.89 -14.92
C GLY A 63 7.34 6.08 -14.91
N TYR A 64 7.98 5.74 -16.02
CA TYR A 64 9.43 5.72 -16.19
C TYR A 64 9.90 6.80 -17.16
N GLN A 65 11.16 7.28 -17.01
CA GLN A 65 11.79 8.31 -17.85
C GLN A 65 11.01 9.63 -17.89
N ASN A 66 10.60 10.14 -16.72
CA ASN A 66 10.06 11.48 -16.62
C ASN A 66 11.21 12.49 -16.53
N ASP A 67 11.51 13.16 -17.64
CA ASP A 67 12.67 14.06 -17.79
C ASP A 67 12.59 15.24 -16.80
N GLU A 68 11.41 15.84 -16.60
CA GLU A 68 11.24 16.96 -15.67
C GLU A 68 11.59 16.57 -14.22
N LEU A 69 11.22 15.36 -13.84
CA LEU A 69 11.51 14.83 -12.51
C LEU A 69 13.01 14.51 -12.37
N ILE A 70 13.63 13.95 -13.41
CA ILE A 70 15.08 13.69 -13.47
C ILE A 70 15.84 14.99 -13.36
N ASP A 71 15.48 16.02 -14.14
CA ASP A 71 16.12 17.34 -14.12
C ASP A 71 16.04 18.01 -12.74
N ALA A 72 14.89 17.91 -12.05
CA ALA A 72 14.71 18.45 -10.72
C ALA A 72 15.64 17.75 -9.69
N ILE A 73 15.77 16.43 -9.80
CA ILE A 73 16.66 15.61 -8.97
C ILE A 73 18.13 15.97 -9.23
N GLU A 74 18.53 16.03 -10.50
CA GLU A 74 19.91 16.41 -10.87
C GLU A 74 20.28 17.83 -10.40
N LYS A 75 19.36 18.78 -10.56
CA LYS A 75 19.54 20.15 -10.07
C LYS A 75 19.83 20.15 -8.57
N GLN A 76 18.99 19.46 -7.79
CA GLN A 76 19.14 19.42 -6.33
C GLN A 76 20.45 18.72 -5.92
N TYR A 77 20.89 17.66 -6.64
CA TYR A 77 22.19 17.04 -6.40
C TYR A 77 23.36 17.99 -6.60
N ARG A 78 23.29 18.89 -7.59
CA ARG A 78 24.32 19.88 -7.86
C ARG A 78 24.35 21.01 -6.81
N GLU A 79 23.17 21.38 -6.27
CA GLU A 79 23.03 22.46 -5.29
C GLU A 79 23.36 21.99 -3.87
N LEU A 80 22.71 20.92 -3.42
CA LEU A 80 22.88 20.34 -2.07
C LEU A 80 22.53 18.86 -2.10
N PRO A 81 23.52 17.97 -2.30
CA PRO A 81 23.28 16.54 -2.42
C PRO A 81 22.76 15.90 -1.13
N PHE A 82 23.19 16.41 0.02
CA PHE A 82 22.76 15.92 1.33
C PHE A 82 22.97 16.95 2.43
N PHE A 83 22.01 17.00 3.35
CA PHE A 83 22.17 17.67 4.65
C PHE A 83 21.26 17.00 5.68
N VAL A 84 21.76 16.73 6.88
CA VAL A 84 20.99 16.09 7.94
C VAL A 84 19.95 17.07 8.53
N SER A 85 18.71 16.63 8.66
CA SER A 85 17.65 17.40 9.33
C SER A 85 17.64 17.11 10.83
N ALA A 86 18.46 17.83 11.58
CA ALA A 86 18.60 17.71 13.03
C ALA A 86 19.25 18.95 13.64
N LEU A 87 19.18 19.09 14.96
CA LEU A 87 19.88 20.14 15.71
C LEU A 87 19.60 21.57 15.17
N ASN A 88 18.31 21.86 14.96
CA ASN A 88 17.80 23.12 14.42
C ASN A 88 18.31 23.48 13.00
N ARG A 89 18.62 22.47 12.19
CA ARG A 89 19.06 22.64 10.81
C ARG A 89 18.30 21.66 9.90
N THR A 90 17.92 22.15 8.74
CA THR A 90 17.31 21.36 7.66
C THR A 90 17.59 22.01 6.31
N SER A 91 17.28 21.35 5.20
CA SER A 91 17.35 21.94 3.88
C SER A 91 16.08 22.77 3.58
N LYS A 92 16.23 23.76 2.68
CA LYS A 92 15.06 24.55 2.23
C LYS A 92 14.03 23.67 1.51
N SER A 93 14.48 22.77 0.64
CA SER A 93 13.58 21.84 -0.08
C SER A 93 12.78 20.94 0.87
N SER A 94 13.40 20.50 1.98
CA SER A 94 12.67 19.68 2.98
C SER A 94 11.62 20.48 3.73
N LEU A 95 11.90 21.76 4.04
CA LEU A 95 10.91 22.64 4.67
C LEU A 95 9.74 22.92 3.70
N ASP A 96 10.05 23.28 2.44
CA ASP A 96 9.05 23.56 1.42
C ASP A 96 8.12 22.35 1.20
N LEU A 97 8.69 21.14 1.18
CA LEU A 97 7.89 19.93 1.08
C LEU A 97 7.01 19.73 2.33
N ALA A 98 7.53 19.97 3.54
CA ALA A 98 6.74 19.84 4.75
C ALA A 98 5.55 20.82 4.75
N GLU A 99 5.76 22.09 4.39
CA GLU A 99 4.71 23.09 4.23
C GLU A 99 3.65 22.63 3.20
N ARG A 100 4.09 22.15 2.02
CA ARG A 100 3.17 21.64 0.99
C ARG A 100 2.37 20.42 1.45
N LEU A 101 2.98 19.50 2.20
CA LEU A 101 2.29 18.31 2.72
C LEU A 101 1.28 18.67 3.80
N VAL A 102 1.53 19.67 4.65
CA VAL A 102 0.56 20.17 5.63
C VAL A 102 -0.73 20.67 4.95
N ASP A 103 -0.58 21.30 3.78
CA ASP A 103 -1.71 21.87 3.05
C ASP A 103 -2.60 20.81 2.38
N ILE A 104 -2.04 19.64 2.03
CA ILE A 104 -2.75 18.64 1.21
C ILE A 104 -3.14 17.37 1.96
N LEU A 105 -2.41 16.98 3.02
CA LEU A 105 -2.68 15.72 3.74
C LEU A 105 -3.95 15.84 4.59
N PRO A 106 -4.78 14.78 4.66
CA PRO A 106 -6.07 14.81 5.35
C PRO A 106 -5.94 14.74 6.89
N VAL A 107 -5.11 15.60 7.47
CA VAL A 107 -4.88 15.72 8.92
C VAL A 107 -4.90 17.19 9.33
N ASP A 108 -5.86 17.59 10.15
CA ASP A 108 -5.99 18.97 10.61
C ASP A 108 -4.80 19.42 11.46
N ASN A 109 -4.22 20.58 11.12
CA ASN A 109 -3.07 21.17 11.82
C ASN A 109 -1.91 20.17 11.99
N ALA A 110 -1.56 19.47 10.92
CA ALA A 110 -0.53 18.47 10.91
C ALA A 110 0.88 19.06 11.11
N HIS A 111 1.77 18.21 11.63
CA HIS A 111 3.22 18.41 11.61
C HIS A 111 3.85 17.23 10.88
N ILE A 112 4.88 17.46 10.08
CA ILE A 112 5.46 16.46 9.22
C ILE A 112 6.75 15.89 9.83
N LEU A 113 6.81 14.56 9.90
CA LEU A 113 8.02 13.81 10.17
C LEU A 113 8.37 13.01 8.92
N PHE A 114 9.61 13.10 8.46
CA PHE A 114 10.07 12.35 7.29
C PHE A 114 10.78 11.06 7.66
N ALA A 115 10.71 10.09 6.74
CA ALA A 115 11.48 8.85 6.78
C ALA A 115 11.86 8.46 5.34
N SER A 116 12.59 7.35 5.14
CA SER A 116 13.05 6.94 3.80
C SER A 116 12.10 5.93 3.15
N THR A 117 11.34 5.17 3.93
CA THR A 117 10.42 4.12 3.47
C THR A 117 9.11 4.13 4.22
N GLY A 118 8.05 3.53 3.62
CA GLY A 118 6.78 3.35 4.33
C GLY A 118 6.94 2.54 5.62
N SER A 119 7.80 1.53 5.64
CA SER A 119 8.09 0.74 6.85
C SER A 119 8.67 1.58 7.98
N GLU A 120 9.64 2.45 7.67
CA GLU A 120 10.19 3.40 8.65
C GLU A 120 9.15 4.42 9.11
N ALA A 121 8.28 4.90 8.21
CA ALA A 121 7.22 5.83 8.57
C ALA A 121 6.28 5.21 9.62
N ILE A 122 5.87 3.96 9.45
CA ILE A 122 5.06 3.23 10.41
C ILE A 122 5.81 3.05 11.74
N ASP A 123 7.06 2.59 11.72
CA ASP A 123 7.88 2.42 12.93
C ASP A 123 8.07 3.75 13.68
N PHE A 124 8.31 4.84 12.95
CA PHE A 124 8.49 6.17 13.53
C PHE A 124 7.19 6.66 14.17
N LEU A 125 6.05 6.52 13.50
CA LEU A 125 4.77 6.92 14.07
C LEU A 125 4.44 6.12 15.35
N ILE A 126 4.65 4.81 15.35
CA ILE A 126 4.47 3.97 16.54
C ILE A 126 5.38 4.45 17.71
N LYS A 127 6.64 4.80 17.42
CA LYS A 127 7.54 5.38 18.41
C LYS A 127 7.01 6.71 18.95
N MET A 128 6.50 7.59 18.09
CA MET A 128 5.94 8.89 18.50
C MET A 128 4.70 8.70 19.37
N LEU A 129 3.78 7.80 19.00
CA LEU A 129 2.60 7.47 19.81
C LEU A 129 2.98 6.98 21.22
N ARG A 130 3.94 6.04 21.30
CA ARG A 130 4.44 5.53 22.58
C ARG A 130 5.15 6.60 23.41
N PHE A 131 5.96 7.45 22.78
CA PHE A 131 6.61 8.59 23.45
C PHE A 131 5.58 9.59 23.98
N GLY A 132 4.59 9.95 23.17
CA GLY A 132 3.49 10.83 23.58
C GLY A 132 2.68 10.26 24.74
N ALA A 133 2.42 8.94 24.77
CA ALA A 133 1.76 8.27 25.88
C ALA A 133 2.57 8.40 27.19
N VAL A 134 3.89 8.19 27.13
CA VAL A 134 4.77 8.39 28.29
C VAL A 134 4.78 9.85 28.73
N ALA A 135 4.82 10.80 27.80
CA ALA A 135 4.79 12.24 28.09
C ALA A 135 3.51 12.65 28.85
N ARG A 136 2.36 12.09 28.44
CA ARG A 136 1.06 12.28 29.13
C ARG A 136 0.91 11.55 30.45
N GLY A 137 1.84 10.69 30.84
CA GLY A 137 1.77 9.90 32.06
C GLY A 137 0.92 8.63 31.97
N VAL A 138 0.66 8.14 30.76
CA VAL A 138 -0.10 6.90 30.48
C VAL A 138 0.76 5.88 29.71
N PRO A 139 1.90 5.43 30.26
CA PRO A 139 2.87 4.59 29.55
C PRO A 139 2.32 3.21 29.15
N GLN A 140 1.20 2.78 29.74
CA GLN A 140 0.50 1.56 29.35
C GLN A 140 -0.14 1.67 27.95
N ARG A 141 -0.43 2.88 27.43
CA ARG A 141 -1.08 3.12 26.15
C ARG A 141 -0.10 2.88 24.99
N ARG A 142 0.16 1.61 24.69
CA ARG A 142 1.18 1.16 23.74
C ARG A 142 0.74 0.05 22.79
N THR A 143 -0.46 -0.50 22.99
CA THR A 143 -1.03 -1.51 22.10
C THR A 143 -1.48 -0.87 20.79
N ILE A 144 -1.09 -1.49 19.68
CA ILE A 144 -1.43 -1.06 18.33
C ILE A 144 -2.29 -2.15 17.69
N ILE A 145 -3.39 -1.76 17.07
CA ILE A 145 -4.30 -2.69 16.40
C ILE A 145 -4.16 -2.49 14.88
N GLY A 146 -4.00 -3.58 14.15
CA GLY A 146 -4.05 -3.68 12.68
C GLY A 146 -5.11 -4.67 12.22
N ARG A 147 -5.07 -5.03 10.95
CA ARG A 147 -5.98 -6.02 10.36
C ARG A 147 -5.20 -7.23 9.85
N HIS A 148 -5.78 -8.42 9.97
CA HIS A 148 -5.25 -9.62 9.34
C HIS A 148 -5.13 -9.43 7.83
N GLY A 149 -4.03 -9.88 7.22
CA GLY A 149 -3.79 -9.76 5.78
C GLY A 149 -3.47 -8.36 5.27
N SER A 150 -3.42 -7.32 6.15
CA SER A 150 -2.90 -6.00 5.78
C SER A 150 -1.40 -6.03 5.51
N TYR A 151 -0.86 -4.93 4.94
CA TYR A 151 0.59 -4.78 4.76
C TYR A 151 1.02 -3.36 5.11
N HIS A 152 1.83 -3.23 6.15
CA HIS A 152 2.32 -1.95 6.65
C HIS A 152 3.84 -1.81 6.58
N GLY A 153 4.56 -2.88 6.18
CA GLY A 153 6.00 -2.83 5.99
C GLY A 153 6.74 -4.08 6.43
N GLY A 154 8.06 -4.05 6.30
CA GLY A 154 8.96 -5.17 6.57
C GLY A 154 9.95 -4.96 7.73
N THR A 155 9.90 -3.83 8.46
CA THR A 155 10.67 -3.63 9.70
C THR A 155 9.94 -4.28 10.89
N LEU A 156 10.60 -4.51 12.02
CA LEU A 156 10.03 -5.30 13.11
C LEU A 156 8.66 -4.81 13.61
N ALA A 157 8.45 -3.50 13.75
CA ALA A 157 7.17 -2.99 14.21
C ALA A 157 6.14 -2.93 13.07
N SER A 158 6.51 -2.49 11.88
CA SER A 158 5.60 -2.47 10.73
C SER A 158 5.21 -3.88 10.26
N ALA A 159 6.13 -4.85 10.33
CA ALA A 159 5.83 -6.26 10.06
C ALA A 159 4.96 -6.88 11.17
N SER A 160 5.15 -6.48 12.42
CA SER A 160 4.25 -6.86 13.52
C SER A 160 2.84 -6.30 13.37
N LEU A 161 2.70 -5.14 12.74
CA LEU A 161 1.40 -4.55 12.42
C LEU A 161 0.78 -5.20 11.17
N THR A 162 1.59 -5.69 10.24
CA THR A 162 1.16 -6.51 9.10
C THR A 162 0.56 -7.81 9.59
N GLY A 163 -0.68 -8.08 9.25
CA GLY A 163 -1.45 -9.18 9.84
C GLY A 163 -1.27 -10.51 9.11
N GLY A 164 -0.16 -11.21 9.33
CA GLY A 164 0.11 -12.55 8.79
C GLY A 164 1.48 -12.69 8.10
N HIS A 165 1.88 -13.93 7.78
CA HIS A 165 3.10 -14.29 7.04
C HIS A 165 4.46 -13.94 7.69
N HIS A 166 4.50 -13.71 9.00
CA HIS A 166 5.74 -13.31 9.69
C HIS A 166 5.99 -14.10 10.98
N GLU A 167 5.24 -15.16 11.23
CA GLU A 167 5.40 -16.00 12.43
C GLU A 167 6.78 -16.67 12.47
N GLU A 168 7.32 -17.04 11.30
CA GLU A 168 8.66 -17.62 11.15
C GLU A 168 9.78 -16.63 11.55
N PHE A 169 9.49 -15.32 11.60
CA PHE A 169 10.40 -14.28 12.11
C PHE A 169 10.18 -13.97 13.60
N GLY A 170 9.32 -14.74 14.28
CA GLY A 170 8.96 -14.47 15.68
C GLY A 170 8.07 -13.23 15.88
N LEU A 171 7.27 -12.90 14.88
CA LEU A 171 6.35 -11.75 14.91
C LEU A 171 4.88 -12.22 15.06
N PRO A 172 3.98 -11.40 15.59
CA PRO A 172 4.20 -10.01 16.04
C PRO A 172 4.95 -9.93 17.39
N ILE A 173 5.72 -8.85 17.58
CA ILE A 173 6.26 -8.50 18.90
C ILE A 173 5.13 -8.08 19.85
N GLU A 174 5.41 -8.05 21.17
CA GLU A 174 4.42 -7.68 22.18
C GLU A 174 3.82 -6.28 21.93
N GLY A 175 2.50 -6.16 22.12
CA GLY A 175 1.76 -4.90 21.98
C GLY A 175 1.14 -4.70 20.60
N PHE A 176 1.07 -5.74 19.77
CA PHE A 176 0.33 -5.71 18.50
C PHE A 176 -0.85 -6.69 18.56
N ARG A 177 -1.98 -6.27 17.98
CA ARG A 177 -3.22 -7.05 17.88
C ARG A 177 -3.80 -6.90 16.49
N HIS A 178 -4.61 -7.87 16.08
CA HIS A 178 -5.25 -7.84 14.77
C HIS A 178 -6.73 -8.19 14.89
N VAL A 179 -7.52 -7.55 14.05
CA VAL A 179 -8.93 -7.87 13.77
C VAL A 179 -9.09 -8.33 12.32
N ALA A 180 -10.25 -8.87 11.98
CA ALA A 180 -10.53 -9.33 10.62
C ALA A 180 -10.40 -8.21 9.57
N GLN A 181 -9.95 -8.58 8.37
CA GLN A 181 -9.95 -7.73 7.18
C GLN A 181 -11.39 -7.62 6.64
N PRO A 182 -11.84 -6.43 6.21
CA PRO A 182 -13.18 -6.28 5.63
C PRO A 182 -13.26 -6.84 4.20
N ASP A 183 -13.23 -8.16 4.06
CA ASP A 183 -13.36 -8.90 2.81
C ASP A 183 -14.76 -9.47 2.66
N PHE A 184 -15.73 -8.61 2.35
CA PHE A 184 -17.14 -9.00 2.29
C PHE A 184 -17.41 -10.17 1.33
N HIS A 185 -16.80 -10.16 0.13
CA HIS A 185 -16.99 -11.26 -0.83
C HIS A 185 -16.45 -12.60 -0.30
N GLY A 186 -15.29 -12.57 0.36
CA GLY A 186 -14.63 -13.77 0.85
C GLY A 186 -15.24 -14.35 2.12
N ASP A 187 -15.57 -13.49 3.05
CA ASP A 187 -15.72 -13.88 4.45
C ASP A 187 -17.17 -13.81 4.97
N ARG A 188 -18.12 -13.24 4.18
CA ARG A 188 -19.51 -13.18 4.63
C ARG A 188 -20.12 -14.56 4.76
N GLU A 189 -21.00 -14.71 5.73
CA GLU A 189 -21.87 -15.87 5.83
C GLU A 189 -22.90 -15.89 4.69
N PRO A 190 -23.40 -17.07 4.28
CA PRO A 190 -24.43 -17.16 3.26
C PRO A 190 -25.66 -16.30 3.57
N GLY A 191 -26.01 -15.40 2.66
CA GLY A 191 -27.13 -14.47 2.80
C GLY A 191 -26.90 -13.28 3.74
N GLN A 192 -25.70 -13.12 4.31
CA GLN A 192 -25.36 -11.98 5.16
C GLN A 192 -25.25 -10.68 4.33
N THR A 193 -25.92 -9.63 4.78
CA THR A 193 -25.84 -8.31 4.18
C THR A 193 -24.53 -7.60 4.55
N SER A 194 -24.11 -6.57 3.78
CA SER A 194 -22.90 -5.80 4.07
C SER A 194 -22.99 -5.06 5.41
N ALA A 195 -24.19 -4.63 5.81
CA ALA A 195 -24.43 -3.98 7.09
C ALA A 195 -24.23 -4.96 8.28
N GLU A 196 -24.82 -6.16 8.21
CA GLU A 196 -24.66 -7.21 9.24
C GLU A 196 -23.20 -7.69 9.33
N TYR A 197 -22.53 -7.82 8.19
CA TYR A 197 -21.10 -8.14 8.15
C TYR A 197 -20.26 -7.04 8.81
N THR A 198 -20.51 -5.78 8.49
CA THR A 198 -19.84 -4.64 9.10
C THR A 198 -20.09 -4.56 10.61
N GLU A 199 -21.31 -4.82 11.05
CA GLU A 199 -21.65 -4.88 12.49
C GLU A 199 -20.82 -5.96 13.20
N SER A 200 -20.67 -7.14 12.59
CA SER A 200 -19.84 -8.22 13.15
C SER A 200 -18.37 -7.81 13.32
N LEU A 201 -17.78 -7.09 12.35
CA LEU A 201 -16.42 -6.59 12.41
C LEU A 201 -16.24 -5.49 13.48
N SER A 202 -17.20 -4.58 13.61
CA SER A 202 -17.16 -3.54 14.64
C SER A 202 -17.29 -4.12 16.04
N LEU A 203 -18.11 -5.16 16.20
CA LEU A 203 -18.25 -5.91 17.46
C LEU A 203 -16.96 -6.68 17.80
N GLU A 204 -16.29 -7.26 16.82
CA GLU A 204 -14.99 -7.91 17.02
C GLU A 204 -13.94 -6.91 17.54
N LEU A 205 -13.83 -5.73 16.92
CA LEU A 205 -12.93 -4.66 17.38
C LEU A 205 -13.26 -4.25 18.82
N ARG A 206 -14.54 -4.02 19.15
CA ARG A 206 -14.98 -3.68 20.51
C ARG A 206 -14.56 -4.74 21.52
N LYS A 207 -14.84 -6.02 21.25
CA LYS A 207 -14.46 -7.13 22.12
C LYS A 207 -12.95 -7.26 22.29
N LEU A 208 -12.17 -6.96 21.27
CA LEU A 208 -10.71 -6.96 21.35
C LEU A 208 -10.24 -5.85 22.30
N ILE A 209 -10.76 -4.62 22.14
CA ILE A 209 -10.41 -3.48 23.00
C ILE A 209 -10.76 -3.77 24.46
N GLU A 210 -11.95 -4.31 24.72
CA GLU A 210 -12.44 -4.64 26.09
C GLU A 210 -11.65 -5.75 26.77
N ARG A 211 -10.91 -6.58 26.02
CA ARG A 211 -10.02 -7.62 26.58
C ARG A 211 -8.62 -7.10 26.91
N GLU A 212 -8.21 -6.00 26.30
CA GLU A 212 -6.93 -5.36 26.61
C GLU A 212 -7.04 -4.60 27.95
N PRO A 213 -5.92 -4.37 28.67
CA PRO A 213 -5.95 -3.53 29.86
C PRO A 213 -6.55 -2.15 29.55
N GLU A 214 -7.23 -1.58 30.54
CA GLU A 214 -7.84 -0.25 30.41
C GLU A 214 -6.80 0.78 29.94
N ASP A 215 -7.17 1.62 29.00
CA ASP A 215 -6.32 2.66 28.40
C ASP A 215 -5.00 2.15 27.77
N SER A 216 -4.89 0.86 27.43
CA SER A 216 -3.66 0.32 26.83
C SER A 216 -3.58 0.49 25.32
N VAL A 217 -4.71 0.65 24.63
CA VAL A 217 -4.74 0.77 23.16
C VAL A 217 -4.44 2.20 22.73
N ALA A 218 -3.37 2.37 21.96
CA ALA A 218 -2.92 3.68 21.47
C ALA A 218 -3.58 4.07 20.16
N ALA A 219 -3.59 3.15 19.17
CA ALA A 219 -4.08 3.46 17.85
C ALA A 219 -4.56 2.21 17.09
N PHE A 220 -5.46 2.46 16.12
CA PHE A 220 -5.87 1.53 15.08
C PHE A 220 -5.34 2.00 13.73
N PHE A 221 -4.63 1.12 13.01
CA PHE A 221 -4.06 1.39 11.70
C PHE A 221 -4.85 0.65 10.63
N ALA A 222 -5.15 1.33 9.52
CA ALA A 222 -5.75 0.70 8.36
C ALA A 222 -5.37 1.41 7.05
N GLU A 223 -5.14 0.60 6.01
CA GLU A 223 -5.15 1.11 4.64
C GLU A 223 -6.62 1.38 4.24
N PRO A 224 -6.94 2.52 3.57
CA PRO A 224 -8.29 2.74 3.04
C PRO A 224 -8.77 1.64 2.09
N ILE A 225 -7.87 1.14 1.25
CA ILE A 225 -8.03 -0.08 0.44
C ILE A 225 -6.78 -0.93 0.65
N SER A 226 -6.96 -2.21 0.97
CA SER A 226 -5.85 -3.14 1.21
C SER A 226 -5.39 -3.77 -0.10
N PHE A 227 -4.47 -3.12 -0.80
CA PHE A 227 -3.93 -3.58 -2.08
C PHE A 227 -3.17 -4.90 -1.94
N SER A 228 -2.36 -5.01 -0.90
CA SER A 228 -1.52 -6.19 -0.66
C SER A 228 -2.32 -7.43 -0.31
N ALA A 229 -3.48 -7.26 0.31
CA ALA A 229 -4.43 -8.34 0.62
C ALA A 229 -5.28 -8.78 -0.60
N GLY A 230 -4.97 -8.34 -1.81
CA GLY A 230 -5.76 -8.64 -3.02
C GLY A 230 -6.77 -7.55 -3.36
N PHE A 231 -6.44 -6.28 -3.09
CA PHE A 231 -7.29 -5.12 -3.37
C PHE A 231 -8.65 -5.21 -2.67
N LYS A 232 -8.62 -5.36 -1.35
CA LYS A 232 -9.85 -5.43 -0.54
C LYS A 232 -10.43 -4.04 -0.35
N VAL A 233 -11.58 -3.79 -0.97
CA VAL A 233 -12.37 -2.57 -0.82
C VAL A 233 -13.41 -2.83 0.27
N PRO A 234 -13.39 -2.09 1.39
CA PRO A 234 -14.33 -2.33 2.47
C PRO A 234 -15.75 -1.90 2.07
N PRO A 235 -16.80 -2.51 2.65
CA PRO A 235 -18.17 -2.00 2.55
C PRO A 235 -18.24 -0.53 2.96
N SER A 236 -19.19 0.23 2.38
CA SER A 236 -19.37 1.67 2.66
C SER A 236 -19.63 1.96 4.14
N GLU A 237 -20.25 1.05 4.86
CA GLU A 237 -20.58 1.16 6.28
C GLU A 237 -19.38 0.91 7.22
N TYR A 238 -18.29 0.28 6.71
CA TYR A 238 -17.18 -0.21 7.52
C TYR A 238 -16.49 0.91 8.30
N PHE A 239 -15.94 1.91 7.62
CA PHE A 239 -15.20 2.96 8.31
C PHE A 239 -16.06 3.82 9.25
N PRO A 240 -17.32 4.18 8.93
CA PRO A 240 -18.20 4.81 9.90
C PRO A 240 -18.40 3.98 11.18
N ALA A 241 -18.62 2.67 11.06
CA ALA A 241 -18.79 1.78 12.21
C ALA A 241 -17.49 1.66 13.05
N ILE A 242 -16.35 1.46 12.41
CA ILE A 242 -15.04 1.39 13.09
C ILE A 242 -14.72 2.72 13.78
N SER A 243 -14.90 3.87 13.11
CA SER A 243 -14.65 5.19 13.70
C SER A 243 -15.51 5.43 14.94
N SER A 244 -16.77 5.01 14.93
CA SER A 244 -17.65 5.11 16.11
C SER A 244 -17.09 4.33 17.30
N VAL A 245 -16.56 3.13 17.09
CA VAL A 245 -15.91 2.35 18.17
C VAL A 245 -14.64 3.05 18.65
N LEU A 246 -13.77 3.51 17.75
CA LEU A 246 -12.53 4.18 18.11
C LEU A 246 -12.77 5.46 18.92
N ASP A 247 -13.78 6.27 18.54
CA ASP A 247 -14.15 7.49 19.24
C ASP A 247 -14.66 7.20 20.66
N GLU A 248 -15.44 6.15 20.84
CA GLU A 248 -15.93 5.73 22.18
C GLU A 248 -14.80 5.42 23.16
N TYR A 249 -13.73 4.78 22.67
CA TYR A 249 -12.56 4.44 23.50
C TYR A 249 -11.41 5.45 23.38
N SER A 250 -11.62 6.58 22.70
CA SER A 250 -10.59 7.61 22.47
C SER A 250 -9.30 7.03 21.86
N ILE A 251 -9.41 6.12 20.90
CA ILE A 251 -8.30 5.49 20.20
C ILE A 251 -8.04 6.26 18.91
N ASP A 252 -6.77 6.58 18.62
CA ASP A 252 -6.40 7.29 17.41
C ASP A 252 -6.56 6.40 16.16
N PHE A 253 -7.25 6.92 15.13
CA PHE A 253 -7.27 6.29 13.82
C PHE A 253 -6.10 6.80 12.98
N VAL A 254 -5.30 5.87 12.44
CA VAL A 254 -4.19 6.11 11.52
C VAL A 254 -4.53 5.57 10.15
N ALA A 255 -4.59 6.43 9.14
CA ALA A 255 -4.73 6.00 7.76
C ALA A 255 -3.34 5.75 7.14
N ASP A 256 -3.12 4.51 6.70
CA ASP A 256 -1.96 4.16 5.89
C ASP A 256 -2.27 4.44 4.41
N GLU A 257 -1.86 5.63 3.96
CA GLU A 257 -2.04 6.12 2.58
C GLU A 257 -0.83 5.83 1.69
N VAL A 258 0.03 4.93 2.09
CA VAL A 258 1.25 4.59 1.35
C VAL A 258 0.95 4.12 -0.07
N VAL A 259 -0.19 3.48 -0.30
CA VAL A 259 -0.65 3.06 -1.64
C VAL A 259 -1.77 3.96 -2.17
N THR A 260 -2.72 4.32 -1.35
CA THR A 260 -3.96 5.01 -1.75
C THR A 260 -3.79 6.50 -1.97
N GLY A 261 -2.69 7.10 -1.50
CA GLY A 261 -2.41 8.51 -1.66
C GLY A 261 -2.05 8.95 -3.09
N PHE A 262 -2.09 10.26 -3.30
CA PHE A 262 -1.64 10.96 -4.50
C PHE A 262 -2.37 10.55 -5.79
N GLY A 263 -3.69 10.30 -5.71
CA GLY A 263 -4.53 10.11 -6.89
C GLY A 263 -4.89 8.67 -7.24
N ARG A 264 -4.33 7.66 -6.55
CA ARG A 264 -4.55 6.24 -6.88
C ARG A 264 -6.03 5.83 -6.91
N THR A 265 -6.83 6.36 -6.00
CA THR A 265 -8.27 6.06 -5.89
C THR A 265 -9.16 6.94 -6.77
N GLY A 266 -8.58 7.83 -7.59
CA GLY A 266 -9.32 8.85 -8.34
C GLY A 266 -9.73 10.07 -7.49
N ALA A 267 -9.29 10.10 -6.23
CA ALA A 267 -9.33 11.23 -5.30
C ALA A 267 -7.91 11.50 -4.79
N PRO A 268 -7.61 12.64 -4.16
CA PRO A 268 -6.27 12.96 -3.65
C PRO A 268 -5.72 11.86 -2.74
N PHE A 269 -6.55 11.37 -1.80
CA PHE A 269 -6.22 10.30 -0.87
C PHE A 269 -7.38 9.30 -0.75
N GLY A 270 -7.08 8.08 -0.31
CA GLY A 270 -8.11 7.12 0.05
C GLY A 270 -9.00 7.63 1.19
N SER A 271 -8.47 8.45 2.08
CA SER A 271 -9.25 9.14 3.11
C SER A 271 -10.35 10.03 2.51
N ASP A 272 -10.09 10.72 1.40
CA ASP A 272 -11.12 11.50 0.70
C ASP A 272 -12.17 10.58 0.07
N THR A 273 -11.74 9.46 -0.52
CA THR A 273 -12.64 8.47 -1.14
C THR A 273 -13.66 7.91 -0.15
N PHE A 274 -13.24 7.66 1.09
CA PHE A 274 -14.09 7.07 2.14
C PHE A 274 -14.54 8.07 3.21
N ALA A 275 -14.33 9.37 3.00
CA ALA A 275 -14.65 10.45 3.95
C ALA A 275 -14.06 10.22 5.36
N LEU A 276 -12.84 9.70 5.45
CA LEU A 276 -12.14 9.43 6.69
C LEU A 276 -11.61 10.72 7.33
N LYS A 277 -11.49 10.69 8.65
CA LYS A 277 -10.89 11.78 9.45
C LYS A 277 -9.78 11.22 10.34
N PRO A 278 -8.67 10.77 9.75
CA PRO A 278 -7.58 10.19 10.52
C PRO A 278 -6.93 11.23 11.43
N LYS A 279 -6.44 10.78 12.59
CA LYS A 279 -5.59 11.59 13.48
C LYS A 279 -4.17 11.70 12.96
N HIS A 280 -3.71 10.68 12.23
CA HIS A 280 -2.38 10.60 11.64
C HIS A 280 -2.44 9.89 10.30
N VAL A 281 -1.52 10.23 9.39
CA VAL A 281 -1.42 9.65 8.06
C VAL A 281 0.03 9.30 7.75
N THR A 282 0.25 8.18 7.08
CA THR A 282 1.55 7.81 6.51
C THR A 282 1.46 7.78 4.99
N VAL A 283 2.45 8.35 4.31
CA VAL A 283 2.56 8.38 2.84
C VAL A 283 3.97 7.97 2.39
N ALA A 284 4.06 7.31 1.24
CA ALA A 284 5.32 6.92 0.60
C ALA A 284 5.08 6.72 -0.91
N LYS A 285 5.84 5.85 -1.56
CA LYS A 285 5.63 5.37 -2.93
C LYS A 285 5.41 6.51 -3.94
N ALA A 286 4.15 6.79 -4.29
CA ALA A 286 3.78 7.81 -5.26
C ALA A 286 4.30 9.21 -4.91
N ILE A 287 4.62 9.52 -3.66
CA ILE A 287 5.17 10.82 -3.23
C ILE A 287 6.41 11.24 -4.04
N THR A 288 7.23 10.26 -4.46
CA THR A 288 8.39 10.50 -5.34
C THR A 288 8.30 9.71 -6.65
N SER A 289 7.18 9.00 -6.87
CA SER A 289 7.01 8.08 -8.02
C SER A 289 8.15 7.04 -8.16
N GLY A 290 8.83 6.69 -7.06
CA GLY A 290 9.93 5.74 -7.03
C GLY A 290 11.30 6.28 -7.45
N TYR A 291 11.39 7.55 -7.85
CA TYR A 291 12.65 8.15 -8.29
C TYR A 291 13.62 8.45 -7.15
N PHE A 292 13.11 8.51 -5.92
CA PHE A 292 13.93 8.62 -4.71
C PHE A 292 13.22 7.97 -3.50
N PRO A 293 13.94 7.28 -2.61
CA PRO A 293 13.36 6.74 -1.38
C PRO A 293 12.95 7.87 -0.42
N LEU A 294 11.65 8.07 -0.22
CA LEU A 294 11.10 9.06 0.71
C LEU A 294 9.73 8.61 1.21
N SER A 295 9.45 8.92 2.46
CA SER A 295 8.13 8.83 3.06
C SER A 295 7.91 9.96 4.03
N ALA A 296 6.65 10.23 4.35
CA ALA A 296 6.27 11.25 5.32
C ALA A 296 5.14 10.75 6.22
N ILE A 297 5.11 11.31 7.42
CA ILE A 297 4.10 11.08 8.43
C ILE A 297 3.49 12.43 8.78
N ALA A 298 2.19 12.57 8.60
CA ALA A 298 1.45 13.70 9.15
C ALA A 298 0.95 13.33 10.54
N ILE A 299 1.45 13.99 11.57
CA ILE A 299 1.00 13.81 12.95
C ILE A 299 0.06 14.95 13.34
N GLY A 300 -1.08 14.60 13.95
CA GLY A 300 -2.05 15.56 14.40
C GLY A 300 -1.59 16.37 15.61
N LYS A 301 -2.24 17.51 15.80
CA LYS A 301 -1.91 18.54 16.80
C LYS A 301 -1.71 17.99 18.22
N GLN A 302 -2.52 17.01 18.67
CA GLN A 302 -2.40 16.51 20.04
C GLN A 302 -1.10 15.73 20.25
N LEU A 303 -0.77 14.82 19.33
CA LEU A 303 0.48 14.08 19.41
C LEU A 303 1.68 15.02 19.34
N TYR A 304 1.65 16.04 18.47
CA TYR A 304 2.73 17.03 18.41
C TYR A 304 2.93 17.74 19.75
N ARG A 305 1.87 18.18 20.42
CA ARG A 305 1.96 18.75 21.79
C ARG A 305 2.55 17.79 22.81
N ASP A 306 2.18 16.52 22.71
CA ASP A 306 2.74 15.49 23.61
C ASP A 306 4.24 15.31 23.37
N LEU A 307 4.70 15.43 22.10
CA LEU A 307 6.14 15.42 21.76
C LEU A 307 6.85 16.67 22.33
N GLU A 308 6.24 17.85 22.28
CA GLU A 308 6.79 19.08 22.91
C GLU A 308 6.96 18.87 24.43
N VAL A 309 5.91 18.50 25.13
CA VAL A 309 5.93 18.24 26.58
C VAL A 309 6.94 17.16 26.94
N GLY A 310 6.97 16.06 26.17
CA GLY A 310 7.91 14.97 26.39
C GLY A 310 9.37 15.39 26.16
N SER A 311 9.64 16.16 25.10
CA SER A 311 10.99 16.64 24.81
C SER A 311 11.53 17.61 25.87
N GLU A 312 10.68 18.47 26.43
CA GLU A 312 11.05 19.32 27.57
C GLU A 312 11.32 18.47 28.82
N ARG A 313 10.44 17.52 29.14
CA ARG A 313 10.54 16.66 30.32
C ARG A 313 11.78 15.77 30.30
N PHE A 314 12.15 15.22 29.13
CA PHE A 314 13.27 14.28 28.96
C PHE A 314 14.54 14.93 28.39
N GLY A 315 14.49 16.24 28.10
CA GLY A 315 15.60 17.04 27.60
C GLY A 315 15.76 17.02 26.09
N VAL A 316 15.21 16.00 25.39
CA VAL A 316 15.30 15.86 23.93
C VAL A 316 14.26 14.87 23.40
N LEU A 317 13.79 15.07 22.19
CA LEU A 317 13.17 14.00 21.40
C LEU A 317 14.30 13.19 20.74
N ALA A 318 14.74 12.11 21.36
CA ALA A 318 15.85 11.27 20.89
C ALA A 318 15.45 10.41 19.68
N HIS A 319 15.13 11.09 18.58
CA HIS A 319 14.74 10.45 17.32
C HIS A 319 15.28 11.24 16.13
N ALA A 320 15.99 10.54 15.25
CA ALA A 320 16.39 11.00 13.92
C ALA A 320 16.65 9.79 13.01
N GLY A 321 16.31 9.90 11.74
CA GLY A 321 16.82 9.04 10.68
C GLY A 321 17.90 9.79 9.89
N THR A 322 19.04 9.17 9.64
CA THR A 322 20.16 9.84 8.93
C THR A 322 19.70 10.44 7.60
N PHE A 323 18.90 9.71 6.84
CA PHE A 323 18.41 10.13 5.52
C PHE A 323 17.00 10.71 5.55
N SER A 324 16.39 10.87 6.71
CA SER A 324 15.08 11.52 6.83
C SER A 324 15.16 12.96 6.32
N ALA A 325 14.11 13.39 5.60
CA ALA A 325 14.07 14.71 4.96
C ALA A 325 15.26 14.98 4.02
N HIS A 326 15.66 13.98 3.23
CA HIS A 326 16.76 14.12 2.27
C HIS A 326 16.44 15.21 1.23
N PRO A 327 17.35 16.20 0.98
CA PRO A 327 17.06 17.33 0.08
C PRO A 327 16.62 16.89 -1.32
N VAL A 328 17.28 15.89 -1.88
CA VAL A 328 16.99 15.37 -3.22
C VAL A 328 15.64 14.67 -3.25
N GLY A 329 15.32 13.88 -2.21
CA GLY A 329 13.99 13.26 -2.08
C GLY A 329 12.88 14.30 -1.95
N ALA A 330 13.13 15.37 -1.21
CA ALA A 330 12.19 16.48 -1.07
C ALA A 330 11.97 17.22 -2.40
N ALA A 331 13.04 17.49 -3.16
CA ALA A 331 12.95 18.11 -4.48
C ALA A 331 12.18 17.21 -5.48
N ALA A 332 12.43 15.89 -5.44
CA ALA A 332 11.68 14.92 -6.23
C ALA A 332 10.19 14.95 -5.88
N ALA A 333 9.84 14.92 -4.59
CA ALA A 333 8.46 14.95 -4.12
C ALA A 333 7.73 16.26 -4.52
N LEU A 334 8.37 17.40 -4.35
CA LEU A 334 7.83 18.70 -4.79
C LEU A 334 7.54 18.70 -6.30
N LYS A 335 8.44 18.14 -7.12
CA LYS A 335 8.24 18.05 -8.55
C LYS A 335 7.11 17.06 -8.92
N VAL A 336 6.99 15.93 -8.21
CA VAL A 336 5.86 15.00 -8.40
C VAL A 336 4.54 15.69 -8.10
N LEU A 337 4.44 16.42 -6.99
CA LEU A 337 3.22 17.16 -6.62
C LEU A 337 2.88 18.23 -7.66
N GLU A 338 3.89 18.98 -8.15
CA GLU A 338 3.71 19.95 -9.23
C GLU A 338 3.15 19.32 -10.51
N ILE A 339 3.70 18.17 -10.93
CA ILE A 339 3.24 17.46 -12.14
C ILE A 339 1.81 16.94 -11.95
N ILE A 340 1.50 16.31 -10.80
CA ILE A 340 0.15 15.81 -10.50
C ILE A 340 -0.88 16.93 -10.59
N GLU A 341 -0.58 18.10 -10.03
CA GLU A 341 -1.48 19.25 -10.01
C GLU A 341 -1.60 19.91 -11.40
N ARG A 342 -0.47 20.23 -12.04
CA ARG A 342 -0.42 20.86 -13.36
C ARG A 342 -1.14 20.06 -14.44
N ASP A 343 -0.93 18.75 -14.45
CA ASP A 343 -1.45 17.86 -15.48
C ASP A 343 -2.81 17.25 -15.08
N ASN A 344 -3.40 17.67 -13.97
CA ASN A 344 -4.67 17.20 -13.42
C ASN A 344 -4.74 15.67 -13.34
N LEU A 345 -3.68 15.03 -12.84
CA LEU A 345 -3.56 13.56 -12.86
C LEU A 345 -4.55 12.86 -11.93
N ILE A 346 -5.13 13.53 -10.95
CA ILE A 346 -6.17 12.96 -10.08
C ILE A 346 -7.46 12.79 -10.87
N GLU A 347 -7.89 13.83 -11.60
CA GLU A 347 -9.05 13.79 -12.48
C GLU A 347 -8.84 12.82 -13.63
N HIS A 348 -7.62 12.80 -14.20
CA HIS A 348 -7.25 11.82 -15.21
C HIS A 348 -7.37 10.40 -14.67
N ALA A 349 -6.84 10.11 -13.48
CA ALA A 349 -6.95 8.80 -12.83
C ALA A 349 -8.41 8.41 -12.58
N SER A 350 -9.26 9.36 -12.18
CA SER A 350 -10.70 9.13 -12.02
C SER A 350 -11.36 8.77 -13.37
N ALA A 351 -11.03 9.49 -14.45
CA ALA A 351 -11.58 9.22 -15.77
C ALA A 351 -11.11 7.88 -16.34
N MET A 352 -9.81 7.60 -16.26
CA MET A 352 -9.23 6.33 -16.72
C MET A 352 -9.71 5.15 -15.86
N GLY A 353 -9.94 5.37 -14.57
CA GLY A 353 -10.51 4.37 -13.67
C GLY A 353 -11.91 3.93 -14.08
N LYS A 354 -12.75 4.83 -14.58
CA LYS A 354 -14.07 4.50 -15.13
C LYS A 354 -13.95 3.62 -16.38
N ILE A 355 -13.07 3.97 -17.30
CA ILE A 355 -12.80 3.17 -18.51
C ILE A 355 -12.28 1.79 -18.09
N PHE A 356 -11.38 1.74 -17.11
CA PHE A 356 -10.82 0.48 -16.60
C PHE A 356 -11.91 -0.43 -16.02
N ALA A 357 -12.80 0.12 -15.19
CA ALA A 357 -13.94 -0.59 -14.64
C ALA A 357 -14.86 -1.14 -15.73
N GLU A 358 -15.23 -0.31 -16.73
CA GLU A 358 -16.07 -0.72 -17.87
C GLU A 358 -15.44 -1.85 -18.70
N ARG A 359 -14.11 -1.85 -18.82
CA ARG A 359 -13.39 -2.91 -19.55
C ARG A 359 -13.33 -4.21 -18.76
N LEU A 360 -13.07 -4.13 -17.46
CA LEU A 360 -13.05 -5.29 -16.59
C LEU A 360 -14.44 -5.93 -16.44
N GLU A 361 -15.52 -5.13 -16.42
CA GLU A 361 -16.88 -5.66 -16.35
C GLU A 361 -17.20 -6.63 -17.49
N ARG A 362 -16.58 -6.50 -18.66
CA ARG A 362 -16.78 -7.40 -19.81
C ARG A 362 -16.32 -8.83 -19.55
N ILE A 363 -15.43 -9.03 -18.61
CA ILE A 363 -14.92 -10.34 -18.21
C ILE A 363 -15.58 -10.88 -16.93
N SER A 364 -16.56 -10.16 -16.36
CA SER A 364 -17.23 -10.58 -15.11
C SER A 364 -17.93 -11.94 -15.23
N ASP A 365 -18.47 -12.26 -16.41
CA ASP A 365 -19.13 -13.54 -16.68
C ASP A 365 -18.16 -14.67 -17.07
N HIS A 366 -16.83 -14.39 -17.13
CA HIS A 366 -15.87 -15.43 -17.48
C HIS A 366 -15.84 -16.56 -16.45
N PRO A 367 -15.81 -17.87 -16.86
CA PRO A 367 -15.94 -19.01 -15.94
C PRO A 367 -14.94 -19.08 -14.80
N LEU A 368 -13.77 -18.45 -14.94
CA LEU A 368 -12.76 -18.40 -13.88
C LEU A 368 -12.99 -17.25 -12.89
N VAL A 369 -13.72 -16.20 -13.27
CA VAL A 369 -13.90 -14.98 -12.48
C VAL A 369 -15.00 -15.18 -11.43
N GLY A 370 -14.71 -14.79 -10.19
CA GLY A 370 -15.66 -14.79 -9.08
C GLY A 370 -16.18 -13.40 -8.76
N GLU A 371 -15.25 -12.42 -8.67
CA GLU A 371 -15.58 -11.02 -8.39
C GLU A 371 -14.60 -10.09 -9.05
N ILE A 372 -15.05 -8.92 -9.46
CA ILE A 372 -14.21 -7.81 -9.89
C ILE A 372 -14.41 -6.65 -8.92
N ARG A 373 -13.31 -6.16 -8.35
CA ARG A 373 -13.31 -4.96 -7.51
C ARG A 373 -12.48 -3.86 -8.19
N HIS A 374 -12.93 -2.64 -8.10
CA HIS A 374 -12.21 -1.49 -8.63
C HIS A 374 -12.43 -0.23 -7.79
N CYS A 375 -11.45 0.67 -7.78
CA CYS A 375 -11.55 2.02 -7.25
C CYS A 375 -10.43 2.88 -7.87
N GLY A 376 -10.80 3.94 -8.59
CA GLY A 376 -9.86 4.74 -9.36
C GLY A 376 -9.05 3.87 -10.34
N LEU A 377 -7.73 4.03 -10.34
CA LEU A 377 -6.78 3.22 -11.13
C LEU A 377 -6.23 2.02 -10.32
N GLY A 378 -7.06 1.41 -9.51
CA GLY A 378 -6.80 0.13 -8.86
C GLY A 378 -7.93 -0.84 -9.14
N ALA A 379 -7.60 -2.10 -9.39
CA ALA A 379 -8.59 -3.16 -9.59
C ALA A 379 -8.04 -4.52 -9.19
N SER A 380 -8.93 -5.47 -8.96
CA SER A 380 -8.59 -6.88 -8.86
C SER A 380 -9.63 -7.77 -9.52
N VAL A 381 -9.15 -8.88 -10.08
CA VAL A 381 -9.97 -10.03 -10.46
C VAL A 381 -9.79 -11.09 -9.38
N ASP A 382 -10.86 -11.41 -8.66
CA ASP A 382 -10.88 -12.44 -7.63
C ASP A 382 -11.41 -13.75 -8.24
N PHE A 383 -10.75 -14.85 -7.95
CA PHE A 383 -11.09 -16.16 -8.52
C PHE A 383 -11.94 -17.01 -7.58
N LEU A 384 -12.30 -16.52 -6.40
CA LEU A 384 -13.27 -17.17 -5.52
C LEU A 384 -14.68 -17.00 -6.08
N ARG A 385 -15.32 -18.11 -6.44
CA ARG A 385 -16.72 -18.15 -6.88
C ARG A 385 -17.62 -18.59 -5.75
N ARG A 386 -18.87 -18.14 -5.79
CA ARG A 386 -19.95 -18.59 -4.90
C ARG A 386 -21.08 -19.21 -5.73
N ASP A 387 -21.74 -20.22 -5.20
CA ASP A 387 -22.88 -20.88 -5.83
C ASP A 387 -24.20 -20.11 -5.63
N ALA A 388 -25.32 -20.68 -6.10
CA ALA A 388 -26.64 -20.07 -5.95
C ALA A 388 -27.14 -19.97 -4.47
N ASN A 389 -26.49 -20.65 -3.55
CA ASN A 389 -26.74 -20.57 -2.11
C ASN A 389 -25.74 -19.65 -1.39
N ASP A 390 -24.96 -18.91 -2.15
CA ASP A 390 -23.92 -17.99 -1.64
C ASP A 390 -22.80 -18.72 -0.85
N ILE A 391 -22.47 -19.95 -1.23
CA ILE A 391 -21.41 -20.76 -0.62
C ILE A 391 -20.19 -20.75 -1.53
N PRO A 392 -18.95 -20.56 -0.98
CA PRO A 392 -17.71 -20.71 -1.76
C PRO A 392 -17.59 -22.10 -2.37
N VAL A 393 -17.30 -22.20 -3.68
CA VAL A 393 -17.32 -23.49 -4.41
C VAL A 393 -15.99 -23.91 -5.02
N ASN A 394 -14.92 -23.11 -4.88
CA ASN A 394 -13.61 -23.44 -5.43
C ASN A 394 -12.47 -23.13 -4.44
N GLU A 395 -11.85 -24.17 -3.93
CA GLU A 395 -10.68 -24.10 -3.03
C GLU A 395 -9.38 -23.79 -3.78
N ASP A 396 -9.36 -23.89 -5.13
CA ASP A 396 -8.19 -23.66 -6.00
C ASP A 396 -8.05 -22.19 -6.52
N ALA A 397 -8.68 -21.24 -5.84
CA ALA A 397 -8.70 -19.85 -6.29
C ALA A 397 -7.29 -19.19 -6.31
N ASP A 398 -6.41 -19.56 -5.36
CA ASP A 398 -5.03 -19.09 -5.30
C ASP A 398 -4.21 -19.64 -6.47
N ASP A 399 -4.37 -20.94 -6.80
CA ASP A 399 -3.70 -21.57 -7.95
C ASP A 399 -4.16 -20.96 -9.27
N LYS A 400 -5.44 -20.56 -9.38
CA LYS A 400 -5.97 -19.83 -10.55
C LYS A 400 -5.34 -18.46 -10.69
N SER A 401 -5.20 -17.73 -9.59
CA SER A 401 -4.54 -16.43 -9.58
C SER A 401 -3.11 -16.53 -10.10
N LEU A 402 -2.36 -17.50 -9.65
CA LEU A 402 -0.97 -17.75 -10.09
C LEU A 402 -0.91 -18.18 -11.57
N ALA A 403 -1.81 -19.06 -12.01
CA ALA A 403 -1.86 -19.52 -13.41
C ALA A 403 -2.21 -18.37 -14.37
N VAL A 404 -3.20 -17.55 -14.03
CA VAL A 404 -3.59 -16.38 -14.84
C VAL A 404 -2.47 -15.34 -14.84
N TYR A 405 -1.79 -15.11 -13.71
CA TYR A 405 -0.62 -14.24 -13.67
C TYR A 405 0.49 -14.71 -14.61
N ALA A 406 0.83 -16.00 -14.59
CA ALA A 406 1.84 -16.56 -15.47
C ALA A 406 1.47 -16.38 -16.96
N ALA A 407 0.22 -16.70 -17.34
CA ALA A 407 -0.27 -16.50 -18.70
C ALA A 407 -0.29 -15.02 -19.11
N LEU A 408 -0.62 -14.12 -18.20
CA LEU A 408 -0.62 -12.68 -18.43
C LEU A 408 0.80 -12.13 -18.64
N LEU A 409 1.76 -12.60 -17.83
CA LEU A 409 3.17 -12.23 -17.95
C LEU A 409 3.75 -12.68 -19.31
N GLU A 410 3.42 -13.90 -19.77
CA GLU A 410 3.79 -14.37 -21.11
C GLU A 410 3.18 -13.52 -22.24
N ARG A 411 2.09 -12.84 -21.96
CA ARG A 411 1.45 -11.86 -22.86
C ARG A 411 2.00 -10.45 -22.71
N GLY A 412 3.08 -10.27 -21.94
CA GLY A 412 3.77 -8.99 -21.77
C GLY A 412 3.00 -8.00 -20.90
N VAL A 413 2.29 -8.45 -19.88
CA VAL A 413 1.68 -7.58 -18.85
C VAL A 413 2.09 -8.05 -17.47
N VAL A 414 2.63 -7.15 -16.67
CA VAL A 414 2.98 -7.41 -15.28
C VAL A 414 1.76 -7.11 -14.41
N GLY A 415 1.12 -8.17 -13.88
CA GLY A 415 0.12 -8.11 -12.82
C GLY A 415 0.73 -8.48 -11.47
N ARG A 416 -0.09 -8.55 -10.41
CA ARG A 416 0.35 -9.03 -9.11
C ARG A 416 -0.63 -10.07 -8.56
N PRO A 417 -0.23 -11.34 -8.42
CA PRO A 417 -1.03 -12.31 -7.68
C PRO A 417 -0.96 -11.99 -6.17
N ALA A 418 -2.10 -12.03 -5.51
CA ALA A 418 -2.26 -11.75 -4.08
C ALA A 418 -3.33 -12.71 -3.51
N GLY A 419 -2.90 -13.88 -3.05
CA GLY A 419 -3.79 -15.00 -2.74
C GLY A 419 -4.67 -15.31 -3.94
N ARG A 420 -5.96 -15.40 -3.73
CA ARG A 420 -6.96 -15.69 -4.77
C ARG A 420 -7.24 -14.55 -5.76
N SER A 421 -6.58 -13.42 -5.66
CA SER A 421 -6.81 -12.23 -6.50
C SER A 421 -5.62 -11.92 -7.39
N LEU A 422 -5.89 -11.45 -8.60
CA LEU A 422 -4.91 -10.78 -9.47
C LEU A 422 -5.15 -9.28 -9.39
N VAL A 423 -4.18 -8.53 -8.89
CA VAL A 423 -4.26 -7.08 -8.70
C VAL A 423 -3.60 -6.35 -9.87
N LEU A 424 -4.28 -5.29 -10.34
CA LEU A 424 -3.82 -4.37 -11.37
C LEU A 424 -3.93 -2.93 -10.85
N ALA A 425 -2.89 -2.14 -11.06
CA ALA A 425 -2.81 -0.74 -10.64
C ALA A 425 -1.81 0.02 -11.53
N PRO A 426 -2.14 0.29 -12.79
CA PRO A 426 -1.24 0.94 -13.73
C PRO A 426 -0.85 2.35 -13.25
N PRO A 427 0.24 2.94 -13.76
CA PRO A 427 0.62 4.32 -13.47
C PRO A 427 -0.52 5.32 -13.73
N LEU A 428 -0.53 6.45 -13.00
CA LEU A 428 -1.60 7.46 -13.16
C LEU A 428 -1.65 8.07 -14.55
N ILE A 429 -0.55 8.01 -15.30
CA ILE A 429 -0.42 8.52 -16.66
C ILE A 429 -0.97 7.60 -17.74
N VAL A 430 -1.48 6.40 -17.37
CA VAL A 430 -2.02 5.41 -18.31
C VAL A 430 -3.10 6.02 -19.21
N GLN A 431 -3.11 5.64 -20.50
CA GLN A 431 -4.09 6.11 -21.47
C GLN A 431 -5.16 5.05 -21.77
N ALA A 432 -6.30 5.47 -22.31
CA ALA A 432 -7.43 4.57 -22.60
C ALA A 432 -7.06 3.38 -23.50
N ASN A 433 -6.24 3.60 -24.52
CA ASN A 433 -5.76 2.53 -25.41
C ASN A 433 -4.83 1.53 -24.68
N GLU A 434 -4.06 1.98 -23.71
CA GLU A 434 -3.20 1.11 -22.89
C GLU A 434 -4.04 0.28 -21.92
N ILE A 435 -5.11 0.87 -21.37
CA ILE A 435 -6.11 0.13 -20.56
C ILE A 435 -6.79 -0.94 -21.43
N ASP A 436 -7.19 -0.61 -22.66
CA ASP A 436 -7.76 -1.57 -23.60
C ASP A 436 -6.80 -2.73 -23.86
N GLU A 437 -5.51 -2.44 -24.03
CA GLU A 437 -4.48 -3.45 -24.24
C GLU A 437 -4.28 -4.36 -23.02
N ILE A 438 -4.21 -3.79 -21.81
CA ILE A 438 -4.12 -4.54 -20.55
C ILE A 438 -5.31 -5.51 -20.41
N CYS A 439 -6.53 -5.00 -20.58
CA CYS A 439 -7.75 -5.80 -20.42
C CYS A 439 -7.89 -6.88 -21.49
N THR A 440 -7.53 -6.59 -22.74
CA THR A 440 -7.55 -7.58 -23.83
C THR A 440 -6.56 -8.71 -23.57
N ARG A 441 -5.35 -8.39 -23.13
CA ARG A 441 -4.34 -9.41 -22.80
C ARG A 441 -4.74 -10.23 -21.57
N LEU A 442 -5.43 -9.62 -20.59
CA LEU A 442 -5.99 -10.32 -19.44
C LEU A 442 -7.10 -11.31 -19.85
N GLU A 443 -8.02 -10.91 -20.71
CA GLU A 443 -9.08 -11.78 -21.24
C GLU A 443 -8.48 -13.00 -21.95
N LEU A 444 -7.49 -12.78 -22.81
CA LEU A 444 -6.77 -13.87 -23.48
C LEU A 444 -6.01 -14.78 -22.50
N ALA A 445 -5.45 -14.23 -21.42
CA ALA A 445 -4.79 -15.04 -20.37
C ALA A 445 -5.79 -15.92 -19.61
N LEU A 446 -6.98 -15.40 -19.32
CA LEU A 446 -8.08 -16.17 -18.73
C LEU A 446 -8.52 -17.31 -19.64
N ASP A 447 -8.68 -17.05 -20.92
CA ASP A 447 -9.05 -18.06 -21.94
C ASP A 447 -8.02 -19.18 -22.05
N ASP A 448 -6.71 -18.86 -22.00
CA ASP A 448 -5.64 -19.86 -22.06
C ASP A 448 -5.71 -20.80 -20.85
N VAL A 449 -5.79 -20.23 -19.63
CA VAL A 449 -5.90 -21.04 -18.41
C VAL A 449 -7.16 -21.90 -18.40
N LEU A 450 -8.27 -21.42 -18.97
CA LEU A 450 -9.52 -22.20 -19.10
C LEU A 450 -9.38 -23.37 -20.08
N LYS A 451 -8.61 -23.21 -21.18
CA LYS A 451 -8.36 -24.28 -22.17
C LYS A 451 -7.43 -25.37 -21.64
N ASP A 452 -6.39 -25.00 -20.90
CA ASP A 452 -5.41 -25.94 -20.34
C ASP A 452 -5.99 -26.86 -19.26
N ARG A 453 -7.18 -26.53 -18.74
CA ARG A 453 -7.90 -27.32 -17.71
C ARG A 453 -8.94 -28.29 -18.31
N LYS A 454 -9.17 -28.29 -19.64
CA LYS A 454 -10.03 -29.22 -20.36
C LYS A 454 -9.25 -30.37 -20.97
#